data_48c31ed831d8cbb0b29e243416fdf98e
#
_entry.id   48c31ed831d8cbb0b29e243416fdf98e
#
_cell.length_a   1.000
_cell.length_b   1.000
_cell.length_c   1.000
_cell.angle_alpha   90.00
_cell.angle_beta   90.00
_cell.angle_gamma   90.00
#
_symmetry.space_group_name_H-M   'P 1'
#
loop_
_entity.id
_entity.type
_entity.pdbx_description
1 polymer ?
#
loop_
_entity_poly.entity_id
_entity_poly.type
_entity_poly.pdbx_seq_one_letter_code
_entity_poly.pdbx_strand_id
1 'polypeptide(L)'
;MDMQAAIGIHQLKRIEEYSERRKQIWETYMHAFSDLPVFLPSPIEKNTRHALHLFTLLLDIDNLKITRDEFMNLLHKENIGSGVHYTALHLHPYYRERFGYHRGDFPNTEFVADRTISIPLSAKLTNEDVDDVITAVRKILLSNILD
;
A
#
# COMPACT_ATOMS: atom_id res chain seq x y z
N MET A 1 -30.36 10.56 -5.82
CA MET A 1 -30.71 11.37 -4.63
C MET A 1 -29.90 12.65 -4.69
N ASP A 2 -30.53 13.79 -4.48
CA ASP A 2 -29.94 15.12 -4.72
C ASP A 2 -28.71 15.42 -3.86
N MET A 3 -28.71 14.97 -2.59
CA MET A 3 -27.54 15.12 -1.72
C MET A 3 -26.30 14.40 -2.22
N GLN A 4 -26.45 13.18 -2.73
CA GLN A 4 -25.32 12.43 -3.30
C GLN A 4 -24.81 13.10 -4.59
N ALA A 5 -25.71 13.60 -5.42
CA ALA A 5 -25.35 14.35 -6.63
C ALA A 5 -24.61 15.65 -6.28
N ALA A 6 -25.09 16.40 -5.28
CA ALA A 6 -24.43 17.62 -4.81
C ALA A 6 -23.01 17.35 -4.28
N ILE A 7 -22.82 16.29 -3.47
CA ILE A 7 -21.51 15.85 -3.02
C ILE A 7 -20.61 15.49 -4.21
N GLY A 8 -21.16 14.72 -5.17
CA GLY A 8 -20.43 14.32 -6.39
C GLY A 8 -19.93 15.50 -7.21
N ILE A 9 -20.75 16.53 -7.40
CA ILE A 9 -20.37 17.76 -8.10
C ILE A 9 -19.17 18.44 -7.41
N HIS A 10 -19.22 18.54 -6.07
CA HIS A 10 -18.12 19.16 -5.30
C HIS A 10 -16.83 18.32 -5.36
N GLN A 11 -16.93 17.00 -5.31
CA GLN A 11 -15.78 16.11 -5.45
C GLN A 11 -15.17 16.22 -6.86
N LEU A 12 -16.00 16.25 -7.89
CA LEU A 12 -15.54 16.39 -9.28
C LEU A 12 -14.77 17.68 -9.53
N LYS A 13 -15.18 18.80 -8.92
CA LYS A 13 -14.46 20.09 -9.01
C LYS A 13 -13.05 20.06 -8.46
N ARG A 14 -12.75 19.16 -7.53
CA ARG A 14 -11.44 19.04 -6.86
C ARG A 14 -10.59 17.88 -7.37
N ILE A 15 -11.09 17.10 -8.30
CA ILE A 15 -10.45 15.83 -8.69
C ILE A 15 -9.06 16.05 -9.28
N GLU A 16 -8.86 17.12 -10.04
CA GLU A 16 -7.57 17.43 -10.66
C GLU A 16 -6.52 17.83 -9.60
N GLU A 17 -6.87 18.73 -8.70
CA GLU A 17 -6.03 19.14 -7.58
C GLU A 17 -5.62 17.94 -6.72
N TYR A 18 -6.60 17.10 -6.34
CA TYR A 18 -6.35 15.92 -5.52
C TYR A 18 -5.54 14.84 -6.26
N SER A 19 -5.72 14.71 -7.56
CA SER A 19 -4.94 13.78 -8.38
C SER A 19 -3.49 14.21 -8.48
N GLU A 20 -3.24 15.51 -8.70
CA GLU A 20 -1.89 16.04 -8.77
C GLU A 20 -1.16 15.90 -7.43
N ARG A 21 -1.83 16.20 -6.31
CA ARG A 21 -1.22 16.01 -4.99
C ARG A 21 -0.88 14.55 -4.72
N ARG A 22 -1.78 13.59 -5.01
CA ARG A 22 -1.48 12.17 -4.87
C ARG A 22 -0.33 11.71 -5.76
N LYS A 23 -0.22 12.27 -6.97
CA LYS A 23 0.89 11.99 -7.87
C LYS A 23 2.23 12.43 -7.29
N GLN A 24 2.32 13.64 -6.76
CA GLN A 24 3.52 14.15 -6.08
C GLN A 24 3.97 13.24 -4.94
N ILE A 25 3.02 12.85 -4.05
CA ILE A 25 3.31 11.94 -2.94
C ILE A 25 3.77 10.57 -3.47
N TRP A 26 3.10 10.04 -4.49
CA TRP A 26 3.44 8.78 -5.13
C TRP A 26 4.88 8.78 -5.66
N GLU A 27 5.25 9.80 -6.43
CA GLU A 27 6.59 9.95 -6.98
C GLU A 27 7.64 10.08 -5.88
N THR A 28 7.32 10.81 -4.81
CA THR A 28 8.18 10.92 -3.63
C THR A 28 8.42 9.56 -2.97
N TYR A 29 7.37 8.78 -2.76
CA TYR A 29 7.48 7.42 -2.19
C TYR A 29 8.24 6.46 -3.11
N MET A 30 7.97 6.49 -4.42
CA MET A 30 8.71 5.69 -5.40
C MET A 30 10.21 5.93 -5.33
N HIS A 31 10.62 7.20 -5.19
CA HIS A 31 12.02 7.57 -5.05
C HIS A 31 12.57 7.16 -3.67
N ALA A 32 11.86 7.49 -2.60
CA ALA A 32 12.31 7.30 -1.22
C ALA A 32 12.48 5.82 -0.81
N PHE A 33 11.81 4.89 -1.50
CA PHE A 33 11.85 3.47 -1.17
C PHE A 33 12.56 2.60 -2.22
N SER A 34 13.18 3.23 -3.23
CA SER A 34 13.82 2.51 -4.35
C SER A 34 15.02 1.66 -3.95
N ASP A 35 15.66 1.96 -2.83
CA ASP A 35 16.83 1.29 -2.27
C ASP A 35 16.49 0.31 -1.12
N LEU A 36 15.21 0.13 -0.82
CA LEU A 36 14.75 -0.72 0.28
C LEU A 36 14.35 -2.13 -0.20
N PRO A 37 14.36 -3.14 0.69
CA PRO A 37 13.93 -4.50 0.37
C PRO A 37 12.39 -4.59 0.22
N VAL A 38 11.88 -3.96 -0.82
CA VAL A 38 10.46 -3.92 -1.18
C VAL A 38 10.28 -4.00 -2.70
N PHE A 39 9.18 -4.58 -3.14
CA PHE A 39 8.74 -4.47 -4.53
C PHE A 39 7.78 -3.29 -4.63
N LEU A 40 8.19 -2.29 -5.39
CA LEU A 40 7.40 -1.09 -5.64
C LEU A 40 6.34 -1.34 -6.73
N PRO A 41 5.25 -0.54 -6.76
CA PRO A 41 4.29 -0.58 -7.86
C PRO A 41 4.97 -0.42 -9.22
N SER A 42 4.45 -1.12 -10.22
CA SER A 42 4.91 -0.97 -11.60
C SER A 42 4.72 0.47 -12.11
N PRO A 43 5.58 0.93 -13.03
CA PRO A 43 5.39 2.22 -13.69
C PRO A 43 4.02 2.30 -14.36
N ILE A 44 3.42 3.50 -14.36
CA ILE A 44 2.14 3.75 -15.02
C ILE A 44 2.32 3.59 -16.52
N GLU A 45 1.45 2.79 -17.14
CA GLU A 45 1.47 2.55 -18.59
C GLU A 45 1.23 3.84 -19.38
N LYS A 46 1.85 3.92 -20.58
CA LYS A 46 1.64 5.04 -21.49
C LYS A 46 0.16 5.16 -21.86
N ASN A 47 -0.31 6.39 -21.98
CA ASN A 47 -1.70 6.73 -22.29
C ASN A 47 -2.74 6.28 -21.24
N THR A 48 -2.29 5.95 -20.02
CA THR A 48 -3.16 5.61 -18.90
C THR A 48 -3.14 6.74 -17.87
N ARG A 49 -4.31 7.14 -17.40
CA ARG A 49 -4.45 8.03 -16.25
C ARG A 49 -4.78 7.19 -15.01
N HIS A 50 -3.78 6.97 -14.17
CA HIS A 50 -3.94 6.23 -12.94
C HIS A 50 -4.54 7.10 -11.83
N ALA A 51 -5.52 6.58 -11.07
CA ALA A 51 -6.18 7.33 -10.00
C ALA A 51 -5.32 7.48 -8.73
N LEU A 52 -4.26 6.70 -8.60
CA LEU A 52 -3.34 6.69 -7.44
C LEU A 52 -4.11 6.62 -6.12
N HIS A 53 -4.99 5.62 -6.03
CA HIS A 53 -5.90 5.48 -4.90
C HIS A 53 -5.20 4.97 -3.63
N LEU A 54 -4.31 3.99 -3.78
CA LEU A 54 -3.52 3.39 -2.70
C LEU A 54 -2.06 3.34 -3.12
N PHE A 55 -1.14 3.58 -2.20
CA PHE A 55 0.26 3.23 -2.38
C PHE A 55 0.54 1.91 -1.67
N THR A 56 0.79 0.88 -2.45
CA THR A 56 0.93 -0.49 -1.95
C THR A 56 2.37 -0.97 -2.14
N LEU A 57 3.01 -1.37 -1.05
CA LEU A 57 4.30 -2.04 -1.05
C LEU A 57 4.10 -3.55 -0.97
N LEU A 58 4.96 -4.33 -1.62
CA LEU A 58 5.16 -5.73 -1.27
C LEU A 58 6.51 -5.85 -0.57
N LEU A 59 6.51 -6.27 0.69
CA LEU A 59 7.74 -6.45 1.45
C LEU A 59 8.55 -7.64 0.89
N ASP A 60 9.83 -7.48 0.72
CA ASP A 60 10.73 -8.59 0.41
C ASP A 60 11.08 -9.33 1.71
N ILE A 61 10.08 -10.07 2.22
CA ILE A 61 10.17 -10.79 3.50
C ILE A 61 11.25 -11.87 3.51
N ASP A 62 11.74 -12.28 2.35
CA ASP A 62 12.82 -13.26 2.24
C ASP A 62 14.18 -12.63 2.57
N ASN A 63 14.29 -11.30 2.51
CA ASN A 63 15.46 -10.49 2.87
C ASN A 63 15.24 -9.66 4.15
N LEU A 64 14.16 -9.91 4.89
CA LEU A 64 13.82 -9.20 6.13
C LEU A 64 13.73 -10.17 7.32
N LYS A 65 14.12 -9.69 8.51
CA LYS A 65 13.97 -10.38 9.80
C LYS A 65 12.54 -10.37 10.34
N ILE A 66 11.63 -9.66 9.67
CA ILE A 66 10.25 -9.44 10.10
C ILE A 66 9.24 -9.81 9.01
N THR A 67 8.07 -10.24 9.44
CA THR A 67 6.90 -10.47 8.59
C THR A 67 6.19 -9.17 8.25
N ARG A 68 5.26 -9.22 7.27
CA ARG A 68 4.36 -8.10 6.95
C ARG A 68 3.55 -7.63 8.17
N ASP A 69 3.06 -8.54 8.99
CA ASP A 69 2.24 -8.19 10.15
C ASP A 69 3.07 -7.52 11.26
N GLU A 70 4.32 -7.97 11.46
CA GLU A 70 5.26 -7.32 12.37
C GLU A 70 5.63 -5.92 11.87
N PHE A 71 5.88 -5.76 10.57
CA PHE A 71 6.13 -4.45 9.97
C PHE A 71 4.95 -3.49 10.18
N MET A 72 3.71 -3.97 9.96
CA MET A 72 2.49 -3.20 10.21
C MET A 72 2.39 -2.75 11.68
N ASN A 73 2.69 -3.64 12.62
CA ASN A 73 2.68 -3.34 14.04
C ASN A 73 3.78 -2.31 14.42
N LEU A 74 4.95 -2.37 13.77
CA LEU A 74 6.01 -1.38 13.97
C LEU A 74 5.64 -0.02 13.42
N LEU A 75 5.01 0.06 12.23
CA LEU A 75 4.46 1.31 11.69
C LEU A 75 3.42 1.92 12.64
N HIS A 76 2.55 1.10 13.21
CA HIS A 76 1.56 1.57 14.18
C HIS A 76 2.22 2.16 15.44
N LYS A 77 3.34 1.61 15.91
CA LYS A 77 4.12 2.17 17.03
C LYS A 77 4.77 3.53 16.68
N GLU A 78 5.08 3.74 15.40
CA GLU A 78 5.53 5.06 14.89
C GLU A 78 4.33 5.99 14.57
N ASN A 79 3.12 5.63 15.00
CA ASN A 79 1.87 6.37 14.75
C ASN A 79 1.50 6.49 13.25
N ILE A 80 1.98 5.57 12.42
CA ILE A 80 1.64 5.49 11.00
C ILE A 80 0.56 4.42 10.78
N GLY A 81 -0.60 4.83 10.30
CA GLY A 81 -1.68 3.92 9.91
C GLY A 81 -1.33 3.16 8.64
N SER A 82 -1.67 1.88 8.59
CA SER A 82 -1.46 1.04 7.41
C SER A 82 -2.62 0.07 7.21
N GLY A 83 -2.70 -0.55 6.03
CA GLY A 83 -3.78 -1.48 5.71
C GLY A 83 -3.32 -2.63 4.82
N VAL A 84 -4.06 -3.74 4.86
CA VAL A 84 -3.83 -4.92 4.01
C VAL A 84 -4.91 -5.01 2.94
N HIS A 85 -4.54 -4.98 1.66
CA HIS A 85 -5.44 -5.04 0.52
C HIS A 85 -4.98 -6.09 -0.50
N TYR A 86 -5.33 -7.39 -0.31
CA TYR A 86 -6.13 -8.01 0.74
C TYR A 86 -5.53 -9.38 1.10
N THR A 87 -6.16 -10.10 2.07
CA THR A 87 -5.87 -11.52 2.30
C THR A 87 -6.26 -12.34 1.08
N ALA A 88 -5.50 -13.39 0.77
CA ALA A 88 -5.78 -14.29 -0.34
C ALA A 88 -7.18 -14.91 -0.21
N LEU A 89 -8.07 -14.65 -1.17
CA LEU A 89 -9.49 -14.99 -1.10
C LEU A 89 -9.73 -16.49 -0.87
N HIS A 90 -8.96 -17.33 -1.54
CA HIS A 90 -9.08 -18.78 -1.45
C HIS A 90 -8.73 -19.34 -0.07
N LEU A 91 -7.99 -18.58 0.76
CA LEU A 91 -7.62 -18.97 2.13
C LEU A 91 -8.66 -18.57 3.19
N HIS A 92 -9.70 -17.82 2.84
CA HIS A 92 -10.79 -17.55 3.77
C HIS A 92 -11.58 -18.83 4.11
N PRO A 93 -12.07 -18.99 5.34
CA PRO A 93 -12.76 -20.21 5.80
C PRO A 93 -13.84 -20.69 4.83
N TYR A 94 -14.73 -19.80 4.39
CA TYR A 94 -15.81 -20.14 3.46
C TYR A 94 -15.31 -20.81 2.17
N TYR A 95 -14.27 -20.26 1.54
CA TYR A 95 -13.75 -20.80 0.28
C TYR A 95 -13.00 -22.12 0.49
N ARG A 96 -12.28 -22.23 1.59
CA ARG A 96 -11.61 -23.49 1.98
C ARG A 96 -12.62 -24.60 2.23
N GLU A 97 -13.66 -24.33 3.00
CA GLU A 97 -14.68 -25.33 3.34
C GLU A 97 -15.57 -25.70 2.15
N ARG A 98 -15.95 -24.70 1.33
CA ARG A 98 -16.88 -24.87 0.21
C ARG A 98 -16.25 -25.49 -1.01
N PHE A 99 -14.97 -25.18 -1.31
CA PHE A 99 -14.29 -25.54 -2.55
C PHE A 99 -13.04 -26.41 -2.33
N GLY A 100 -12.64 -26.65 -1.10
CA GLY A 100 -11.47 -27.46 -0.77
C GLY A 100 -10.13 -26.79 -1.04
N TYR A 101 -10.08 -25.47 -1.16
CA TYR A 101 -8.82 -24.78 -1.42
C TYR A 101 -7.85 -24.82 -0.24
N HIS A 102 -6.56 -24.86 -0.59
CA HIS A 102 -5.47 -24.92 0.37
C HIS A 102 -4.37 -23.93 -0.01
N ARG A 103 -3.46 -23.68 0.91
CA ARG A 103 -2.23 -22.96 0.61
C ARG A 103 -1.41 -23.74 -0.41
N GLY A 104 -0.87 -23.04 -1.42
CA GLY A 104 -0.16 -23.61 -2.57
C GLY A 104 -0.99 -23.69 -3.86
N ASP A 105 -2.33 -23.60 -3.78
CA ASP A 105 -3.19 -23.66 -4.96
C ASP A 105 -3.05 -22.43 -5.88
N PHE A 106 -2.74 -21.27 -5.28
CA PHE A 106 -2.59 -20.00 -6.01
C PHE A 106 -1.33 -19.25 -5.55
N PRO A 107 -0.12 -19.72 -5.94
CA PRO A 107 1.14 -19.23 -5.39
C PRO A 107 1.36 -17.72 -5.63
N ASN A 108 0.99 -17.18 -6.78
CA ASN A 108 1.12 -15.75 -7.06
C ASN A 108 0.20 -14.89 -6.16
N THR A 109 -1.02 -15.35 -5.91
CA THR A 109 -1.96 -14.67 -5.01
C THR A 109 -1.44 -14.70 -3.57
N GLU A 110 -0.89 -15.81 -3.15
CA GLU A 110 -0.31 -15.99 -1.82
C GLU A 110 0.95 -15.15 -1.65
N PHE A 111 1.83 -15.11 -2.66
CA PHE A 111 3.00 -14.24 -2.68
C PHE A 111 2.63 -12.78 -2.43
N VAL A 112 1.62 -12.27 -3.14
CA VAL A 112 1.13 -10.88 -2.95
C VAL A 112 0.48 -10.72 -1.58
N ALA A 113 -0.42 -11.61 -1.18
CA ALA A 113 -1.17 -11.51 0.06
C ALA A 113 -0.30 -11.54 1.32
N ASP A 114 0.78 -12.32 1.29
CA ASP A 114 1.70 -12.43 2.42
C ASP A 114 2.61 -11.19 2.58
N ARG A 115 2.76 -10.38 1.52
CA ARG A 115 3.70 -9.25 1.45
C ARG A 115 3.05 -7.87 1.39
N THR A 116 1.80 -7.81 0.95
CA THR A 116 1.14 -6.54 0.63
C THR A 116 0.82 -5.70 1.86
N ILE A 117 1.17 -4.42 1.78
CA ILE A 117 0.78 -3.41 2.76
C ILE A 117 0.56 -2.06 2.06
N SER A 118 -0.50 -1.38 2.40
CA SER A 118 -0.76 -0.02 1.93
C SER A 118 -0.40 0.98 3.01
N ILE A 119 0.40 1.96 2.64
CA ILE A 119 0.80 3.09 3.48
C ILE A 119 -0.06 4.32 3.15
N PRO A 120 -0.06 5.36 4.01
CA PRO A 120 -0.92 6.52 3.82
C PRO A 120 -0.69 7.20 2.47
N LEU A 121 -1.78 7.40 1.73
CA LEU A 121 -1.81 8.18 0.49
C LEU A 121 -3.13 8.96 0.42
N SER A 122 -3.07 10.26 0.65
CA SER A 122 -4.23 11.15 0.61
C SER A 122 -3.82 12.53 0.13
N ALA A 123 -4.68 13.19 -0.64
CA ALA A 123 -4.45 14.57 -1.03
C ALA A 123 -4.43 15.57 0.15
N LYS A 124 -4.80 15.11 1.35
CA LYS A 124 -4.75 15.94 2.58
C LYS A 124 -3.41 15.88 3.30
N LEU A 125 -2.54 14.91 2.98
CA LEU A 125 -1.23 14.81 3.62
C LEU A 125 -0.39 16.05 3.30
N THR A 126 0.17 16.64 4.35
CA THR A 126 1.20 17.68 4.23
C THR A 126 2.54 17.08 3.78
N ASN A 127 3.53 17.88 3.49
CA ASN A 127 4.87 17.36 3.20
C ASN A 127 5.49 16.74 4.46
N GLU A 128 5.24 17.33 5.63
CA GLU A 128 5.69 16.80 6.91
C GLU A 128 5.10 15.42 7.20
N ASP A 129 3.78 15.22 6.97
CA ASP A 129 3.16 13.88 7.09
C ASP A 129 3.81 12.86 6.15
N VAL A 130 4.16 13.28 4.93
CA VAL A 130 4.84 12.41 3.94
C VAL A 130 6.24 12.04 4.41
N ASP A 131 6.99 13.00 4.94
CA ASP A 131 8.34 12.79 5.46
C ASP A 131 8.33 11.89 6.70
N ASP A 132 7.33 12.01 7.57
CA ASP A 132 7.13 11.12 8.72
C ASP A 132 6.89 9.67 8.27
N VAL A 133 6.03 9.45 7.27
CA VAL A 133 5.81 8.12 6.71
C VAL A 133 7.11 7.55 6.12
N ILE A 134 7.85 8.33 5.35
CA ILE A 134 9.12 7.90 4.75
C ILE A 134 10.13 7.53 5.85
N THR A 135 10.26 8.38 6.85
CA THR A 135 11.20 8.17 7.98
C THR A 135 10.86 6.88 8.73
N ALA A 136 9.59 6.64 9.04
CA ALA A 136 9.15 5.45 9.74
C ALA A 136 9.40 4.17 8.92
N VAL A 137 9.01 4.17 7.64
CA VAL A 137 9.20 3.02 6.74
C VAL A 137 10.69 2.69 6.61
N ARG A 138 11.53 3.69 6.31
CA ARG A 138 12.98 3.51 6.16
C ARG A 138 13.63 3.02 7.46
N LYS A 139 13.32 3.64 8.60
CA LYS A 139 13.82 3.25 9.90
C LYS A 139 13.56 1.78 10.21
N ILE A 140 12.31 1.33 10.01
CA ILE A 140 11.90 -0.04 10.31
C ILE A 140 12.58 -1.04 9.37
N LEU A 141 12.54 -0.79 8.06
CA LEU A 141 13.09 -1.72 7.08
C LEU A 141 14.61 -1.84 7.22
N LEU A 142 15.34 -0.73 7.30
CA LEU A 142 16.82 -0.74 7.43
C LEU A 142 17.29 -1.41 8.72
N SER A 143 16.52 -1.34 9.80
CA SER A 143 16.83 -2.02 11.06
C SER A 143 16.55 -3.52 11.05
N ASN A 144 15.88 -4.03 10.02
CA ASN A 144 15.43 -5.42 9.95
C ASN A 144 15.89 -6.15 8.68
N ILE A 145 16.89 -5.66 7.97
CA ILE A 145 17.51 -6.39 6.85
C ILE A 145 18.24 -7.62 7.39
N LEU A 146 18.15 -8.74 6.68
CA LEU A 146 18.98 -9.91 6.96
C LEU A 146 20.43 -9.59 6.60
N ASP A 147 21.36 -10.10 7.43
CA ASP A 147 22.82 -9.94 7.24
C ASP A 147 23.31 -10.74 6.06
#